data_17116ea6d8bbf94d0313ea354ae2491c
#
_entry.id   17116ea6d8bbf94d0313ea354ae2491c
#
_cell.length_a   1.000
_cell.length_b   1.000
_cell.length_c   1.000
_cell.angle_alpha   90.00
_cell.angle_beta   90.00
_cell.angle_gamma   90.00
#
_symmetry.space_group_name_H-M   'P 1'
#
loop_
_entity.id
_entity.type
_entity.pdbx_description
1 polymer ?
#
loop_
_entity_poly.entity_id
_entity_poly.type
_entity_poly.pdbx_seq_one_letter_code
_entity_poly.pdbx_strand_id
1 'polypeptide(L)'
;MKTKEGARKRILKALMEGRRISVLDANIIGNTTEGGRRIRQIREQYPVLKEAVAGSSYCRYYMDPDYLKQVKSGVFGKVADFFRRMFK
;
A
#
# COMPACT_ATOMS: atom_id res chain seq x y z
N MET A 1 9.86 -18.84 7.11
CA MET A 1 9.28 -18.75 7.32
C MET A 1 8.25 -17.94 6.96
N LYS A 2 7.61 -17.40 7.13
CA LYS A 2 6.64 -16.62 6.90
C LYS A 2 6.89 -15.50 6.12
N THR A 3 7.86 -15.37 5.39
CA THR A 3 8.21 -14.18 4.68
C THR A 3 7.29 -13.91 3.54
N LYS A 4 6.62 -14.89 2.99
CA LYS A 4 5.78 -14.61 1.88
C LYS A 4 4.61 -13.78 2.22
N GLU A 5 4.02 -13.99 3.34
CA GLU A 5 2.94 -13.18 3.72
C GLU A 5 3.42 -11.85 4.05
N GLY A 6 4.64 -11.73 4.51
CA GLY A 6 5.20 -10.48 4.92
C GLY A 6 5.37 -9.47 3.82
N ALA A 7 5.61 -9.94 2.59
CA ALA A 7 5.86 -9.00 1.49
C ALA A 7 4.68 -8.07 1.26
N ARG A 8 3.50 -8.61 1.10
CA ARG A 8 2.33 -7.79 0.84
C ARG A 8 2.00 -6.91 2.04
N LYS A 9 2.13 -7.44 3.23
CA LYS A 9 1.84 -6.67 4.44
C LYS A 9 2.81 -5.52 4.61
N ARG A 10 4.08 -5.74 4.33
CA ARG A 10 5.07 -4.69 4.46
C ARG A 10 4.84 -3.58 3.46
N ILE A 11 4.49 -3.94 2.23
CA ILE A 11 4.22 -2.96 1.21
C ILE A 11 2.96 -2.17 1.58
N LEU A 12 1.92 -2.87 2.02
CA LEU A 12 0.70 -2.21 2.43
C LEU A 12 0.95 -1.26 3.60
N LYS A 13 1.76 -1.68 4.54
CA LYS A 13 2.08 -0.83 5.68
C LYS A 13 2.75 0.46 5.22
N ALA A 14 3.69 0.35 4.30
CA ALA A 14 4.37 1.53 3.78
C ALA A 14 3.37 2.48 3.10
N LEU A 15 2.44 1.92 2.35
CA LEU A 15 1.43 2.74 1.70
C LEU A 15 0.50 3.38 2.72
N MET A 16 0.17 2.66 3.77
CA MET A 16 -0.69 3.20 4.82
C MET A 16 -0.01 4.30 5.61
N GLU A 17 1.30 4.32 5.59
CA GLU A 17 2.06 5.39 6.23
C GLU A 17 2.15 6.63 5.34
N GLY A 18 1.55 6.59 4.17
CA GLY A 18 1.55 7.73 3.27
C GLY A 18 2.77 7.81 2.38
N ARG A 19 3.54 6.75 2.27
CA ARG A 19 4.75 6.76 1.44
C ARG A 19 4.40 6.58 -0.02
N ARG A 20 5.19 7.17 -0.87
CA ARG A 20 5.07 6.98 -2.31
C ARG A 20 6.20 6.05 -2.72
N ILE A 21 5.84 4.91 -3.27
CA ILE A 21 6.82 3.88 -3.57
C ILE A 21 6.74 3.43 -5.02
N SER A 22 7.89 3.15 -5.61
CA SER A 22 7.94 2.59 -6.95
C SER A 22 7.95 1.08 -6.81
N VAL A 23 7.97 0.38 -7.93
CA VAL A 23 8.06 -1.08 -7.90
C VAL A 23 9.38 -1.51 -7.27
N LEU A 24 10.44 -0.78 -7.55
CA LEU A 24 11.74 -1.12 -6.95
C LEU A 24 11.69 -0.94 -5.44
N ASP A 25 11.07 0.13 -4.99
CA ASP A 25 10.91 0.35 -3.56
C ASP A 25 10.10 -0.79 -2.94
N ALA A 26 9.06 -1.22 -3.63
CA ALA A 26 8.24 -2.31 -3.13
C ALA A 26 9.03 -3.60 -3.03
N ASN A 27 9.92 -3.84 -3.98
CA ASN A 27 10.78 -5.02 -3.92
C ASN A 27 11.66 -4.98 -2.68
N ILE A 28 12.20 -3.82 -2.38
CA ILE A 28 13.05 -3.66 -1.22
C ILE A 28 12.26 -3.78 0.07
N ILE A 29 11.16 -3.06 0.16
CA ILE A 29 10.32 -3.05 1.35
C ILE A 29 9.79 -4.45 1.66
N GLY A 30 9.34 -5.13 0.64
CA GLY A 30 8.75 -6.45 0.81
C GLY A 30 9.76 -7.58 0.76
N ASN A 31 11.01 -7.25 0.46
CA ASN A 31 12.06 -8.26 0.31
C ASN A 31 11.60 -9.32 -0.70
N THR A 32 11.18 -8.86 -1.87
CA THR A 32 10.62 -9.71 -2.89
C THR A 32 11.02 -9.20 -4.26
N THR A 33 10.91 -10.03 -5.27
CA THR A 33 11.12 -9.58 -6.64
C THR A 33 9.78 -9.35 -7.33
N GLU A 34 8.68 -9.50 -6.62
CA GLU A 34 7.36 -9.37 -7.20
C GLU A 34 6.60 -8.19 -6.63
N GLY A 35 7.31 -7.09 -6.36
CA GLY A 35 6.69 -5.91 -5.79
C GLY A 35 5.54 -5.38 -6.63
N GLY A 36 5.70 -5.40 -7.95
CA GLY A 36 4.65 -4.91 -8.84
C GLY A 36 3.37 -5.72 -8.72
N ARG A 37 3.54 -7.04 -8.61
CA ARG A 37 2.38 -7.92 -8.47
C ARG A 37 1.69 -7.68 -7.13
N ARG A 38 2.48 -7.49 -6.08
CA ARG A 38 1.90 -7.24 -4.75
C ARG A 38 1.14 -5.92 -4.72
N ILE A 39 1.69 -4.91 -5.36
CA ILE A 39 1.01 -3.62 -5.45
C ILE A 39 -0.31 -3.79 -6.19
N ARG A 40 -0.30 -4.55 -7.28
CA ARG A 40 -1.53 -4.77 -8.05
C ARG A 40 -2.58 -5.46 -7.19
N GLN A 41 -2.19 -6.44 -6.39
CA GLN A 41 -3.11 -7.12 -5.51
C GLN A 41 -3.70 -6.16 -4.48
N ILE A 42 -2.87 -5.28 -3.96
CA ILE A 42 -3.32 -4.29 -2.99
C ILE A 42 -4.29 -3.33 -3.63
N ARG A 43 -4.03 -2.92 -4.87
CA ARG A 43 -4.90 -1.98 -5.57
C ARG A 43 -6.30 -2.53 -5.81
N GLU A 44 -6.45 -3.83 -5.80
CA GLU A 44 -7.76 -4.43 -5.97
C GLU A 44 -8.65 -4.22 -4.76
N GLN A 45 -8.06 -3.95 -3.61
CA GLN A 45 -8.81 -3.82 -2.37
C GLN A 45 -8.71 -2.45 -1.73
N TYR A 46 -7.75 -1.65 -2.14
CA TYR A 46 -7.50 -0.36 -1.52
C TYR A 46 -7.36 0.72 -2.60
N PRO A 47 -7.69 1.97 -2.28
CA PRO A 47 -7.59 3.05 -3.25
C PRO A 47 -6.16 3.52 -3.42
N VAL A 48 -5.36 2.74 -4.11
CA VAL A 48 -3.97 3.08 -4.40
C VAL A 48 -3.90 3.79 -5.74
N LEU A 49 -3.28 4.94 -5.75
CA LEU A 49 -3.15 5.77 -6.95
C LEU A 49 -1.75 5.65 -7.52
N LYS A 50 -1.62 6.04 -8.79
CA LYS A 50 -0.36 5.95 -9.48
C LYS A 50 0.02 7.32 -10.01
N GLU A 51 1.27 7.70 -9.84
CA GLU A 51 1.71 8.98 -10.37
C GLU A 51 3.00 8.78 -11.15
N ALA A 52 3.11 9.46 -12.29
CA ALA A 52 4.30 9.40 -13.10
C ALA A 52 5.38 10.27 -12.48
N VAL A 53 6.63 9.80 -12.54
CA VAL A 53 7.74 10.60 -12.03
C VAL A 53 8.33 11.36 -13.19
N ALA A 54 8.33 12.67 -13.10
CA ALA A 54 8.82 13.54 -14.20
C ALA A 54 10.26 13.19 -14.52
N GLY A 55 10.54 13.08 -15.78
CA GLY A 55 11.90 12.82 -16.23
C GLY A 55 12.30 11.36 -16.13
N SER A 56 11.37 10.46 -15.83
CA SER A 56 11.73 9.09 -15.73
C SER A 56 10.63 8.22 -16.33
N SER A 57 10.93 6.97 -16.55
CA SER A 57 9.97 6.07 -17.16
C SER A 57 9.23 5.24 -16.12
N TYR A 58 9.42 5.49 -14.86
CA TYR A 58 8.74 4.70 -13.85
C TYR A 58 7.70 5.54 -13.11
N CYS A 59 6.88 4.86 -12.34
CA CYS A 59 5.80 5.49 -11.62
C CYS A 59 5.91 5.18 -10.15
N ARG A 60 5.26 5.99 -9.34
CA ARG A 60 5.16 5.72 -7.91
C ARG A 60 3.71 5.44 -7.57
N TYR A 61 3.53 4.64 -6.55
CA TYR A 61 2.21 4.29 -6.08
C TYR A 61 2.03 4.86 -4.68
N TYR A 62 0.84 5.31 -4.36
CA TYR A 62 0.57 5.86 -3.04
C TYR A 62 -0.90 5.67 -2.69
N MET A 63 -1.20 5.59 -1.42
CA MET A 63 -2.58 5.44 -0.98
C MET A 63 -3.29 6.78 -1.10
N ASP A 64 -4.56 6.75 -1.50
CA ASP A 64 -5.36 7.96 -1.63
C ASP A 64 -5.28 8.76 -0.32
N PRO A 65 -4.86 10.03 -0.36
CA PRO A 65 -4.73 10.82 0.86
C PRO A 65 -6.04 10.97 1.62
N ASP A 66 -7.15 11.04 0.92
CA ASP A 66 -8.45 11.18 1.58
C ASP A 66 -8.77 9.93 2.37
N TYR A 67 -8.44 8.79 1.81
CA TYR A 67 -8.64 7.52 2.49
C TYR A 67 -7.78 7.46 3.75
N LEU A 68 -6.52 7.86 3.64
CA LEU A 68 -5.63 7.86 4.78
C LEU A 68 -6.10 8.80 5.87
N LYS A 69 -6.65 9.94 5.46
CA LYS A 69 -7.15 10.90 6.40
C LYS A 69 -8.31 10.33 7.19
N GLN A 70 -9.19 9.63 6.52
CA GLN A 70 -10.31 9.00 7.18
C GLN A 70 -9.86 7.94 8.15
N VAL A 71 -8.89 7.14 7.78
CA VAL A 71 -8.39 6.08 8.62
C VAL A 71 -7.69 6.66 9.84
N LYS A 72 -6.88 7.69 9.65
CA LYS A 72 -6.13 8.26 10.74
C LYS A 72 -6.96 9.04 11.70
N SER A 73 -8.05 9.60 11.23
CA SER A 73 -8.84 10.46 12.09
C SER A 73 -9.46 9.67 13.23
N GLY A 74 -9.60 8.39 13.06
CA GLY A 74 -10.18 7.58 14.09
C GLY A 74 -11.62 7.94 14.38
N VAL A 75 -12.16 8.83 13.58
CA VAL A 75 -13.48 9.28 13.76
C VAL A 75 -14.41 8.17 13.54
N PHE A 76 -13.97 7.20 12.87
CA PHE A 76 -14.85 6.22 12.54
C PHE A 76 -14.55 4.96 13.22
N GLY A 77 -15.09 4.71 14.35
CA GLY A 77 -15.01 3.43 14.97
C GLY A 77 -15.50 2.36 14.01
N LYS A 78 -16.51 2.74 13.24
CA LYS A 78 -17.06 1.81 12.27
C LYS A 78 -16.07 1.49 11.17
N VAL A 79 -15.35 2.48 10.75
CA VAL A 79 -14.35 2.29 9.72
C VAL A 79 -13.24 1.42 10.25
N ALA A 80 -12.88 1.58 11.50
CA ALA A 80 -11.86 0.78 12.11
C ALA A 80 -12.27 -0.69 12.15
N ASP A 81 -13.52 -0.97 12.44
CA ASP A 81 -14.02 -2.32 12.43
C ASP A 81 -13.99 -2.92 11.03
N PHE A 82 -14.41 -2.15 10.06
CA PHE A 82 -14.40 -2.58 8.68
C PHE A 82 -12.98 -2.90 8.25
N PHE A 83 -12.05 -2.05 8.62
CA PHE A 83 -10.67 -2.19 8.30
C PHE A 83 -10.11 -3.46 8.94
N ARG A 84 -10.47 -3.70 10.17
CA ARG A 84 -10.02 -4.86 10.90
C ARG A 84 -10.49 -6.14 10.24
N ARG A 85 -11.69 -6.15 9.71
CA ARG A 85 -12.20 -7.30 9.00
C ARG A 85 -11.41 -7.58 7.75
N MET A 86 -10.99 -6.54 7.08
CA MET A 86 -10.24 -6.71 5.85
C MET A 86 -8.86 -7.30 6.09
N PHE A 87 -8.33 -7.13 7.26
CA PHE A 87 -7.02 -7.63 7.57
C PHE A 87 -7.03 -9.00 8.23
N LYS A 88 -8.13 -9.60 8.33
CA LYS A 88 -8.16 -10.92 8.92
C LYS A 88 -7.78 -12.03 7.97
#